data_a235d01f6e3a101e8fc8dadaf9e390c9
#
_entry.id   a235d01f6e3a101e8fc8dadaf9e390c9
#
_cell.length_a   1.000
_cell.length_b   1.000
_cell.length_c   1.000
_cell.angle_alpha   90.00
_cell.angle_beta   90.00
_cell.angle_gamma   90.00
#
_symmetry.space_group_name_H-M   'P 1'
#
loop_
_entity.id
_entity.type
_entity.pdbx_description
1 polymer ?
#
loop_
_entity_poly.entity_id
_entity_poly.type
_entity_poly.pdbx_seq_one_letter_code
_entity_poly.pdbx_strand_id
1 'polypeptide(L)'
;METVDKIEKMAKERKEIIESFSRKKPENTYIDEYVEGLSSIYHTIITDIKEETKDVKTFTLQADKTSSTPSLAPFNAGQYITIHVNIDDVPTTRAYSLSSDPALASKGIYKITIKRVPNGLVSNYMLDEMHVGDKLDVSAPAGDFGYNPIRDEVNVIAIAGGSGITPFMSLAYAILDGIYDCNLTVFYSVR
;
A
#
# COMPACT_ATOMS: atom_id res chain seq x y z
N MET A 1 8.93 -49.52 10.77
CA MET A 1 8.90 -49.05 12.15
C MET A 1 10.16 -48.25 12.46
N GLU A 2 11.35 -48.81 12.28
CA GLU A 2 12.65 -48.12 12.59
C GLU A 2 12.92 -46.79 11.89
N THR A 3 12.39 -46.61 10.66
CA THR A 3 12.59 -45.38 9.87
C THR A 3 11.67 -44.23 10.31
N VAL A 4 10.47 -44.52 10.77
CA VAL A 4 9.53 -43.55 11.29
C VAL A 4 10.01 -43.00 12.62
N ASP A 5 10.44 -43.87 13.52
CA ASP A 5 10.98 -43.48 14.82
C ASP A 5 12.23 -42.58 14.70
N LYS A 6 13.04 -42.83 13.66
CA LYS A 6 14.23 -42.02 13.37
C LYS A 6 13.83 -40.61 12.84
N ILE A 7 12.79 -40.51 12.00
CA ILE A 7 12.30 -39.24 11.50
C ILE A 7 11.67 -38.41 12.62
N GLU A 8 10.87 -39.03 13.49
CA GLU A 8 10.26 -38.35 14.63
C GLU A 8 11.33 -37.83 15.63
N LYS A 9 12.35 -38.63 15.88
CA LYS A 9 13.49 -38.20 16.70
C LYS A 9 14.22 -37.01 16.11
N MET A 10 14.51 -37.03 14.80
CA MET A 10 15.16 -35.90 14.12
C MET A 10 14.29 -34.65 14.12
N ALA A 11 12.97 -34.79 13.96
CA ALA A 11 12.03 -33.67 14.02
C ALA A 11 11.99 -33.04 15.42
N LYS A 12 12.03 -33.85 16.47
CA LYS A 12 12.09 -33.39 17.86
C LYS A 12 13.38 -32.67 18.18
N GLU A 13 14.51 -33.25 17.81
CA GLU A 13 15.83 -32.63 17.99
C GLU A 13 15.94 -31.29 17.27
N ARG A 14 15.40 -31.21 16.01
CA ARG A 14 15.38 -29.97 15.26
C ARG A 14 14.48 -28.89 15.91
N LYS A 15 13.35 -29.30 16.47
CA LYS A 15 12.47 -28.39 17.21
C LYS A 15 13.14 -27.84 18.46
N GLU A 16 13.82 -28.69 19.25
CA GLU A 16 14.60 -28.30 20.45
C GLU A 16 15.73 -27.33 20.07
N ILE A 17 16.43 -27.57 18.95
CA ILE A 17 17.46 -26.66 18.43
C ILE A 17 16.86 -25.31 18.08
N ILE A 18 15.73 -25.27 17.32
CA ILE A 18 15.06 -24.03 16.95
C ILE A 18 14.60 -23.27 18.20
N GLU A 19 14.00 -23.93 19.16
CA GLU A 19 13.57 -23.32 20.42
C GLU A 19 14.77 -22.81 21.26
N SER A 20 15.92 -23.48 21.25
CA SER A 20 17.12 -23.00 21.92
C SER A 20 17.74 -21.77 21.29
N PHE A 21 17.57 -21.59 19.97
CA PHE A 21 17.98 -20.39 19.22
C PHE A 21 16.92 -19.30 19.20
N SER A 22 15.71 -19.57 19.68
CA SER A 22 14.70 -18.52 19.85
C SER A 22 15.20 -17.61 20.99
N ARG A 23 16.03 -16.64 20.63
CA ARG A 23 16.41 -15.57 21.56
C ARG A 23 15.12 -14.93 22.02
N LYS A 24 14.93 -14.78 23.33
CA LYS A 24 13.96 -13.83 23.85
C LYS A 24 14.16 -12.54 23.08
N LYS A 25 13.13 -12.11 22.36
CA LYS A 25 13.16 -10.83 21.66
C LYS A 25 13.63 -9.79 22.67
N PRO A 26 14.74 -9.08 22.45
CA PRO A 26 15.11 -8.02 23.35
C PRO A 26 13.95 -7.04 23.41
N GLU A 27 13.54 -6.61 24.60
CA GLU A 27 12.58 -5.53 24.75
C GLU A 27 13.19 -4.25 24.17
N ASN A 28 12.97 -4.04 22.90
CA ASN A 28 13.36 -2.83 22.21
C ASN A 28 12.09 -2.06 21.89
N THR A 29 11.53 -1.42 22.92
CA THR A 29 10.28 -0.66 22.86
C THR A 29 10.23 0.27 21.65
N TYR A 30 11.33 0.92 21.32
CA TYR A 30 11.38 1.85 20.18
C TYR A 30 11.19 1.15 18.82
N ILE A 31 11.82 -0.01 18.63
CA ILE A 31 11.64 -0.79 17.39
C ILE A 31 10.25 -1.43 17.36
N ASP A 32 9.76 -1.90 18.51
CA ASP A 32 8.44 -2.50 18.60
C ASP A 32 7.33 -1.48 18.34
N GLU A 33 7.43 -0.27 18.90
CA GLU A 33 6.54 0.86 18.62
C GLU A 33 6.60 1.27 17.15
N TYR A 34 7.79 1.29 16.54
CA TYR A 34 7.95 1.60 15.12
C TYR A 34 7.31 0.52 14.23
N VAL A 35 7.54 -0.76 14.52
CA VAL A 35 6.96 -1.90 13.79
C VAL A 35 5.45 -1.96 13.98
N GLU A 36 4.93 -1.69 15.18
CA GLU A 36 3.49 -1.55 15.43
C GLU A 36 2.90 -0.40 14.62
N GLY A 37 3.59 0.74 14.56
CA GLY A 37 3.19 1.88 13.72
C GLY A 37 3.14 1.54 12.23
N LEU A 38 4.07 0.74 11.73
CA LEU A 38 4.10 0.27 10.34
C LEU A 38 3.04 -0.80 10.04
N SER A 39 2.63 -1.58 11.02
CA SER A 39 1.61 -2.62 10.86
C SER A 39 0.20 -2.14 11.21
N SER A 40 0.05 -0.90 11.69
CA SER A 40 -1.24 -0.37 12.10
C SER A 40 -2.14 -0.09 10.91
N ILE A 41 -3.43 -0.29 11.15
CA ILE A 41 -4.48 0.19 10.25
C ILE A 41 -4.63 1.68 10.48
N TYR A 42 -4.57 2.47 9.41
CA TYR A 42 -4.88 3.88 9.44
C TYR A 42 -6.37 4.10 9.14
N HIS A 43 -7.03 4.79 10.03
CA HIS A 43 -8.41 5.23 9.82
C HIS A 43 -8.39 6.52 9.00
N THR A 44 -9.02 6.50 7.85
CA THR A 44 -9.08 7.64 6.94
C THR A 44 -10.53 8.02 6.65
N ILE A 45 -10.70 9.26 6.16
CA ILE A 45 -11.96 9.78 5.64
C ILE A 45 -11.75 10.16 4.17
N ILE A 46 -12.70 9.81 3.32
CA ILE A 46 -12.75 10.26 1.93
C ILE A 46 -13.15 11.73 1.93
N THR A 47 -12.23 12.62 1.53
CA THR A 47 -12.47 14.06 1.53
C THR A 47 -12.79 14.62 0.16
N ASP A 48 -12.48 13.88 -0.91
CA ASP A 48 -12.80 14.26 -2.27
C ASP A 48 -12.84 13.02 -3.17
N ILE A 49 -13.73 13.04 -4.16
CA ILE A 49 -13.85 12.03 -5.21
C ILE A 49 -13.89 12.73 -6.54
N LYS A 50 -12.82 12.57 -7.32
CA LYS A 50 -12.73 13.12 -8.66
C LYS A 50 -13.04 12.06 -9.72
N GLU A 51 -14.02 12.30 -10.58
CA GLU A 51 -14.25 11.48 -11.77
C GLU A 51 -13.18 11.79 -12.83
N GLU A 52 -12.32 10.82 -13.12
CA GLU A 52 -11.33 10.96 -14.19
C GLU A 52 -11.93 10.54 -15.56
N THR A 53 -12.72 9.49 -15.54
CA THR A 53 -13.55 9.01 -16.66
C THR A 53 -14.82 8.33 -16.10
N LYS A 54 -15.75 7.94 -16.97
CA LYS A 54 -16.97 7.19 -16.56
C LYS A 54 -16.69 5.92 -15.73
N ASP A 55 -15.49 5.34 -15.88
CA ASP A 55 -15.10 4.08 -15.24
C ASP A 55 -13.91 4.22 -14.29
N VAL A 56 -13.45 5.45 -14.04
CA VAL A 56 -12.27 5.71 -13.21
C VAL A 56 -12.54 6.89 -12.29
N LYS A 57 -12.33 6.68 -10.98
CA LYS A 57 -12.38 7.74 -9.97
C LYS A 57 -11.10 7.77 -9.15
N THR A 58 -10.68 8.98 -8.76
CA THR A 58 -9.60 9.22 -7.81
C THR A 58 -10.21 9.62 -6.48
N PHE A 59 -9.87 8.87 -5.44
CA PHE A 59 -10.29 9.12 -4.06
C PHE A 59 -9.16 9.81 -3.31
N THR A 60 -9.48 10.93 -2.66
CA THR A 60 -8.58 11.63 -1.74
C THR A 60 -8.92 11.20 -0.32
N LEU A 61 -7.93 10.64 0.37
CA LEU A 61 -8.05 10.13 1.73
C LEU A 61 -7.26 11.04 2.66
N GLN A 62 -7.84 11.37 3.80
CA GLN A 62 -7.17 12.09 4.89
C GLN A 62 -7.25 11.29 6.19
N ALA A 63 -6.24 11.44 7.06
CA ALA A 63 -6.29 10.84 8.38
C ALA A 63 -7.54 11.29 9.14
N ASP A 64 -8.28 10.33 9.69
CA ASP A 64 -9.40 10.63 10.60
C ASP A 64 -8.85 11.07 11.96
N LYS A 65 -8.75 12.37 12.15
CA LYS A 65 -8.25 12.99 13.39
C LYS A 65 -9.11 12.69 14.62
N THR A 66 -10.31 12.14 14.43
CA THR A 66 -11.19 11.71 15.53
C THR A 66 -10.92 10.27 15.98
N SER A 67 -10.07 9.57 15.25
CA SER A 67 -9.62 8.20 15.54
C SER A 67 -8.22 8.19 16.17
N SER A 68 -7.65 6.98 16.31
CA SER A 68 -6.27 6.77 16.75
C SER A 68 -5.21 7.08 15.69
N THR A 69 -5.60 7.56 14.50
CA THR A 69 -4.68 7.88 13.40
C THR A 69 -4.38 9.39 13.35
N PRO A 70 -3.32 9.88 14.01
CA PRO A 70 -3.02 11.31 14.05
C PRO A 70 -2.45 11.83 12.73
N SER A 71 -1.76 10.99 11.97
CA SER A 71 -1.13 11.30 10.69
C SER A 71 -1.01 10.06 9.81
N LEU A 72 -0.80 10.26 8.52
CA LEU A 72 -0.47 9.19 7.58
C LEU A 72 1.06 9.04 7.48
N ALA A 73 1.52 7.81 7.26
CA ALA A 73 2.95 7.56 7.08
C ALA A 73 3.46 8.16 5.75
N PRO A 74 4.71 8.61 5.68
CA PRO A 74 5.35 8.92 4.42
C PRO A 74 5.43 7.67 3.54
N PHE A 75 5.48 7.87 2.22
CA PHE A 75 5.62 6.77 1.27
C PHE A 75 6.55 7.16 0.12
N ASN A 76 7.09 6.15 -0.55
CA ASN A 76 7.86 6.32 -1.77
C ASN A 76 6.96 6.14 -3.00
N ALA A 77 7.22 6.92 -4.06
CA ALA A 77 6.48 6.77 -5.31
C ALA A 77 6.56 5.33 -5.83
N GLY A 78 5.40 4.76 -6.17
CA GLY A 78 5.26 3.37 -6.58
C GLY A 78 4.70 2.43 -5.51
N GLN A 79 4.71 2.83 -4.24
CA GLN A 79 4.10 2.06 -3.17
C GLN A 79 2.57 2.05 -3.25
N TYR A 80 1.97 1.08 -2.56
CA TYR A 80 0.53 0.88 -2.48
C TYR A 80 0.06 0.84 -1.02
N ILE A 81 -1.23 1.04 -0.83
CA ILE A 81 -1.95 0.74 0.40
C ILE A 81 -2.97 -0.35 0.14
N THR A 82 -3.31 -1.11 1.17
CA THR A 82 -4.42 -2.06 1.14
C THR A 82 -5.62 -1.39 1.82
N ILE A 83 -6.72 -1.26 1.10
CA ILE A 83 -7.99 -0.80 1.68
C ILE A 83 -8.71 -1.98 2.34
N HIS A 84 -9.42 -1.70 3.43
CA HIS A 84 -10.25 -2.64 4.15
C HIS A 84 -11.70 -2.17 4.07
N VAL A 85 -12.55 -2.94 3.46
CA VAL A 85 -13.99 -2.65 3.29
C VAL A 85 -14.82 -3.83 3.79
N ASN A 86 -16.02 -3.55 4.25
CA ASN A 86 -17.00 -4.57 4.59
C ASN A 86 -18.12 -4.53 3.55
N ILE A 87 -18.26 -5.57 2.75
CA ILE A 87 -19.24 -5.67 1.68
C ILE A 87 -20.17 -6.84 2.01
N ASP A 88 -21.46 -6.57 2.20
CA ASP A 88 -22.47 -7.56 2.61
C ASP A 88 -22.03 -8.37 3.84
N ASP A 89 -21.52 -7.68 4.87
CA ASP A 89 -20.96 -8.25 6.10
C ASP A 89 -19.71 -9.15 5.90
N VAL A 90 -19.10 -9.10 4.73
CA VAL A 90 -17.86 -9.85 4.43
C VAL A 90 -16.66 -8.90 4.41
N PRO A 91 -15.72 -9.03 5.38
CA PRO A 91 -14.48 -8.26 5.36
C PRO A 91 -13.67 -8.57 4.11
N THR A 92 -13.35 -7.55 3.34
CA THR A 92 -12.67 -7.68 2.06
C THR A 92 -11.55 -6.65 1.95
N THR A 93 -10.43 -7.03 1.35
CA THR A 93 -9.28 -6.15 1.17
C THR A 93 -8.83 -6.12 -0.28
N ARG A 94 -8.30 -4.97 -0.73
CA ARG A 94 -7.64 -4.82 -2.03
C ARG A 94 -6.52 -3.80 -1.95
N ALA A 95 -5.43 -4.10 -2.64
CA ALA A 95 -4.30 -3.20 -2.78
C ALA A 95 -4.52 -2.23 -3.94
N TYR A 96 -4.19 -0.96 -3.70
CA TYR A 96 -4.20 0.11 -4.70
C TYR A 96 -2.93 0.94 -4.58
N SER A 97 -2.23 1.14 -5.69
CA SER A 97 -1.06 2.02 -5.73
C SER A 97 -1.47 3.44 -5.34
N LEU A 98 -0.62 4.09 -4.56
CA LEU A 98 -0.75 5.50 -4.29
C LEU A 98 -0.47 6.28 -5.58
N SER A 99 -1.43 7.09 -5.99
CA SER A 99 -1.37 7.90 -7.22
C SER A 99 -1.07 9.37 -6.93
N SER A 100 -0.95 9.73 -5.64
CA SER A 100 -0.60 11.08 -5.21
C SER A 100 0.91 11.33 -5.26
N ASP A 101 1.24 12.61 -5.18
CA ASP A 101 2.56 13.07 -4.82
C ASP A 101 2.93 12.58 -3.41
N PRO A 102 4.11 11.96 -3.21
CA PRO A 102 4.58 11.56 -1.89
C PRO A 102 4.66 12.71 -0.88
N ALA A 103 4.94 13.94 -1.32
CA ALA A 103 4.98 15.11 -0.45
C ALA A 103 3.64 15.40 0.25
N LEU A 104 2.51 14.97 -0.32
CA LEU A 104 1.19 15.15 0.29
C LEU A 104 0.98 14.31 1.55
N ALA A 105 1.76 13.24 1.75
CA ALA A 105 1.69 12.44 2.96
C ALA A 105 2.00 13.26 4.22
N SER A 106 2.94 14.20 4.14
CA SER A 106 3.26 15.13 5.24
C SER A 106 2.08 16.05 5.61
N LYS A 107 1.15 16.25 4.67
CA LYS A 107 -0.11 16.98 4.87
C LYS A 107 -1.27 16.06 5.29
N GLY A 108 -0.98 14.77 5.52
CA GLY A 108 -1.97 13.76 5.88
C GLY A 108 -2.90 13.36 4.72
N ILE A 109 -2.41 13.39 3.49
CA ILE A 109 -3.21 13.13 2.29
C ILE A 109 -2.61 11.97 1.50
N TYR A 110 -3.45 10.99 1.18
CA TYR A 110 -3.20 9.97 0.16
C TYR A 110 -4.21 10.11 -0.98
N LYS A 111 -3.83 9.68 -2.19
CA LYS A 111 -4.78 9.48 -3.28
C LYS A 111 -4.61 8.08 -3.88
N ILE A 112 -5.72 7.45 -4.15
CA ILE A 112 -5.81 6.19 -4.91
C ILE A 112 -6.74 6.39 -6.09
N THR A 113 -6.38 5.83 -7.24
CA THR A 113 -7.20 5.91 -8.46
C THR A 113 -7.67 4.51 -8.81
N ILE A 114 -8.99 4.34 -8.82
CA ILE A 114 -9.65 3.06 -9.00
C ILE A 114 -10.34 3.03 -10.35
N LYS A 115 -10.02 2.01 -11.14
CA LYS A 115 -10.71 1.69 -12.40
C LYS A 115 -11.71 0.57 -12.16
N ARG A 116 -12.89 0.71 -12.74
CA ARG A 116 -13.92 -0.33 -12.72
C ARG A 116 -13.42 -1.62 -13.37
N VAL A 117 -13.57 -2.71 -12.66
CA VAL A 117 -13.35 -4.05 -13.18
C VAL A 117 -14.72 -4.68 -13.43
N PRO A 118 -15.03 -5.18 -14.63
CA PRO A 118 -16.28 -5.87 -14.87
C PRO A 118 -16.47 -7.02 -13.86
N ASN A 119 -17.61 -7.00 -13.15
CA ASN A 119 -17.93 -7.93 -12.05
C ASN A 119 -16.91 -7.91 -10.87
N GLY A 120 -16.09 -6.88 -10.77
CA GLY A 120 -15.16 -6.73 -9.64
C GLY A 120 -15.90 -6.29 -8.38
N LEU A 121 -15.79 -7.06 -7.29
CA LEU A 121 -16.50 -6.77 -6.04
C LEU A 121 -16.08 -5.42 -5.45
N VAL A 122 -14.80 -5.26 -5.13
CA VAL A 122 -14.30 -4.05 -4.43
C VAL A 122 -14.29 -2.82 -5.34
N SER A 123 -13.87 -2.95 -6.60
CA SER A 123 -13.81 -1.79 -7.50
C SER A 123 -15.20 -1.20 -7.75
N ASN A 124 -16.23 -2.04 -7.90
CA ASN A 124 -17.60 -1.56 -8.09
C ASN A 124 -18.14 -0.94 -6.80
N TYR A 125 -17.95 -1.61 -5.65
CA TYR A 125 -18.33 -1.04 -4.36
C TYR A 125 -17.73 0.35 -4.12
N MET A 126 -16.41 0.50 -4.36
CA MET A 126 -15.75 1.80 -4.21
C MET A 126 -16.31 2.87 -5.15
N LEU A 127 -16.61 2.51 -6.40
CA LEU A 127 -17.07 3.47 -7.40
C LEU A 127 -18.56 3.83 -7.26
N ASP A 128 -19.38 2.93 -6.73
CA ASP A 128 -20.83 3.08 -6.73
C ASP A 128 -21.39 3.44 -5.33
N GLU A 129 -20.77 2.92 -4.25
CA GLU A 129 -21.31 3.03 -2.90
C GLU A 129 -20.53 4.00 -2.00
N MET A 130 -19.25 4.27 -2.30
CA MET A 130 -18.44 5.13 -1.43
C MET A 130 -18.57 6.60 -1.82
N HIS A 131 -18.75 7.45 -0.80
CA HIS A 131 -19.01 8.88 -0.94
C HIS A 131 -18.03 9.73 -0.14
N VAL A 132 -17.98 11.01 -0.43
CA VAL A 132 -17.25 11.98 0.39
C VAL A 132 -17.84 12.01 1.81
N GLY A 133 -16.98 11.90 2.80
CA GLY A 133 -17.32 11.79 4.21
C GLY A 133 -17.29 10.36 4.76
N ASP A 134 -17.26 9.35 3.92
CA ASP A 134 -17.17 7.96 4.36
C ASP A 134 -15.80 7.64 4.93
N LYS A 135 -15.81 6.76 5.93
CA LYS A 135 -14.60 6.24 6.56
C LYS A 135 -14.05 5.07 5.77
N LEU A 136 -12.73 5.01 5.63
CA LEU A 136 -12.04 3.95 4.95
C LEU A 136 -10.78 3.58 5.72
N ASP A 137 -10.70 2.34 6.13
CA ASP A 137 -9.52 1.80 6.79
C ASP A 137 -8.49 1.36 5.75
N VAL A 138 -7.23 1.73 5.97
CA VAL A 138 -6.14 1.40 5.05
C VAL A 138 -4.90 0.91 5.79
N SER A 139 -4.09 0.09 5.13
CA SER A 139 -2.78 -0.30 5.67
C SER A 139 -1.77 0.85 5.60
N ALA A 140 -0.65 0.70 6.30
CA ALA A 140 0.55 1.47 5.98
C ALA A 140 0.98 1.25 4.52
N PRO A 141 1.67 2.23 3.90
CA PRO A 141 2.27 2.06 2.58
C PRO A 141 3.25 0.89 2.53
N ALA A 142 3.18 0.10 1.47
CA ALA A 142 3.99 -1.10 1.27
C ALA A 142 4.42 -1.26 -0.19
N GLY A 143 5.39 -2.13 -0.43
CA GLY A 143 5.90 -2.48 -1.76
C GLY A 143 7.25 -1.87 -2.09
N ASP A 144 7.99 -2.59 -2.92
CA ASP A 144 9.38 -2.26 -3.33
C ASP A 144 9.46 -1.70 -4.75
N PHE A 145 8.31 -1.54 -5.42
CA PHE A 145 8.27 -0.91 -6.74
C PHE A 145 8.52 0.59 -6.59
N GLY A 146 9.50 1.10 -7.32
CA GLY A 146 9.84 2.52 -7.30
C GLY A 146 11.23 2.79 -7.84
N TYR A 147 11.56 4.06 -8.02
CA TYR A 147 12.88 4.52 -8.41
C TYR A 147 13.82 4.58 -7.22
N ASN A 148 15.02 4.00 -7.41
CA ASN A 148 16.09 4.07 -6.42
C ASN A 148 17.35 4.66 -7.08
N PRO A 149 17.79 5.87 -6.72
CA PRO A 149 18.90 6.56 -7.37
C PRO A 149 20.26 5.85 -7.19
N ILE A 150 20.36 4.90 -6.26
CA ILE A 150 21.59 4.10 -6.06
C ILE A 150 21.63 2.89 -7.00
N ARG A 151 20.47 2.36 -7.37
CA ARG A 151 20.33 1.13 -8.18
C ARG A 151 20.03 1.41 -9.64
N ASP A 152 19.18 2.43 -9.86
CA ASP A 152 18.53 2.64 -11.16
C ASP A 152 19.21 3.77 -11.94
N GLU A 153 19.14 3.67 -13.27
CA GLU A 153 19.66 4.68 -14.18
C GLU A 153 18.78 5.95 -14.16
N VAL A 154 19.43 7.07 -14.53
CA VAL A 154 18.77 8.38 -14.59
C VAL A 154 17.66 8.43 -15.65
N ASN A 155 17.74 7.62 -16.70
CA ASN A 155 16.70 7.55 -17.73
C ASN A 155 15.78 6.36 -17.49
N VAL A 156 14.59 6.64 -17.01
CA VAL A 156 13.56 5.65 -16.66
C VAL A 156 12.53 5.55 -17.79
N ILE A 157 12.28 4.35 -18.25
CA ILE A 157 11.22 4.05 -19.21
C ILE A 157 10.10 3.30 -18.48
N ALA A 158 8.91 3.90 -18.45
CA ALA A 158 7.72 3.29 -17.89
C ALA A 158 6.78 2.80 -19.00
N ILE A 159 6.33 1.56 -18.91
CA ILE A 159 5.33 0.98 -19.81
C ILE A 159 4.10 0.66 -18.98
N ALA A 160 2.98 1.36 -19.23
CA ALA A 160 1.78 1.26 -18.45
C ALA A 160 0.55 0.93 -19.30
N GLY A 161 -0.32 0.06 -18.78
CA GLY A 161 -1.62 -0.26 -19.35
C GLY A 161 -2.75 0.04 -18.37
N GLY A 162 -3.77 0.78 -18.83
CA GLY A 162 -4.96 1.08 -18.01
C GLY A 162 -4.61 1.68 -16.64
N SER A 163 -5.10 1.09 -15.53
CA SER A 163 -4.83 1.55 -14.16
C SER A 163 -3.37 1.39 -13.72
N GLY A 164 -2.54 0.64 -14.45
CA GLY A 164 -1.11 0.50 -14.18
C GLY A 164 -0.31 1.80 -14.32
N ILE A 165 -0.92 2.90 -14.76
CA ILE A 165 -0.31 4.24 -14.78
C ILE A 165 -0.15 4.84 -13.39
N THR A 166 -0.92 4.40 -12.38
CA THR A 166 -1.00 5.07 -11.07
C THR A 166 0.33 5.19 -10.33
N PRO A 167 1.21 4.16 -10.25
CA PRO A 167 2.51 4.32 -9.60
C PRO A 167 3.44 5.28 -10.35
N PHE A 168 3.33 5.36 -11.67
CA PHE A 168 4.12 6.29 -12.49
C PHE A 168 3.63 7.74 -12.38
N MET A 169 2.35 7.95 -12.09
CA MET A 169 1.84 9.28 -11.76
C MET A 169 2.47 9.80 -10.47
N SER A 170 2.53 8.95 -9.44
CA SER A 170 3.22 9.28 -8.18
C SER A 170 4.72 9.59 -8.42
N LEU A 171 5.39 8.78 -9.25
CA LEU A 171 6.78 9.01 -9.63
C LEU A 171 6.95 10.35 -10.37
N ALA A 172 6.07 10.67 -11.31
CA ALA A 172 6.11 11.94 -12.04
C ALA A 172 5.96 13.15 -11.09
N TYR A 173 5.07 13.07 -10.11
CA TYR A 173 4.95 14.12 -9.09
C TYR A 173 6.22 14.24 -8.24
N ALA A 174 6.81 13.11 -7.82
CA ALA A 174 8.05 13.12 -7.05
C ALA A 174 9.23 13.72 -7.82
N ILE A 175 9.28 13.56 -9.16
CA ILE A 175 10.26 14.21 -10.02
C ILE A 175 9.98 15.71 -10.11
N LEU A 176 8.73 16.11 -10.32
CA LEU A 176 8.35 17.53 -10.40
C LEU A 176 8.64 18.29 -9.11
N ASP A 177 8.49 17.64 -7.97
CA ASP A 177 8.81 18.21 -6.65
C ASP A 177 10.30 18.13 -6.28
N GLY A 178 11.14 17.59 -7.20
CA GLY A 178 12.59 17.48 -6.98
C GLY A 178 13.01 16.43 -5.95
N ILE A 179 12.11 15.49 -5.61
CA ILE A 179 12.43 14.36 -4.73
C ILE A 179 13.36 13.38 -5.46
N TYR A 180 13.13 13.18 -6.76
CA TYR A 180 13.95 12.35 -7.62
C TYR A 180 14.52 13.17 -8.79
N ASP A 181 15.83 13.01 -9.03
CA ASP A 181 16.53 13.58 -10.18
C ASP A 181 16.69 12.51 -11.27
N CYS A 182 15.61 12.27 -12.02
CA CYS A 182 15.63 11.33 -13.15
C CYS A 182 14.68 11.78 -14.26
N ASN A 183 14.94 11.28 -15.47
CA ASN A 183 14.11 11.50 -16.66
C ASN A 183 13.11 10.36 -16.79
N LEU A 184 11.83 10.66 -16.82
CA LEU A 184 10.77 9.67 -16.97
C LEU A 184 10.13 9.76 -18.36
N THR A 185 10.21 8.68 -19.13
CA THR A 185 9.46 8.50 -20.38
C THR A 185 8.38 7.46 -20.17
N VAL A 186 7.12 7.83 -20.44
CA VAL A 186 5.98 6.93 -20.21
C VAL A 186 5.35 6.52 -21.54
N PHE A 187 5.30 5.22 -21.79
CA PHE A 187 4.45 4.63 -22.82
C PHE A 187 3.15 4.15 -22.19
N TYR A 188 2.05 4.79 -22.57
CA TYR A 188 0.75 4.51 -21.96
C TYR A 188 -0.25 4.01 -22.99
N SER A 189 -0.84 2.83 -22.72
CA SER A 189 -1.90 2.23 -23.52
C SER A 189 -3.22 2.22 -22.75
N VAL A 190 -4.27 2.72 -23.38
CA VAL A 190 -5.65 2.73 -22.85
C VAL A 190 -6.53 1.91 -23.79
N ARG A 191 -7.45 1.13 -23.25
CA ARG A 191 -8.53 0.47 -24.00
C ARG A 191 -9.83 1.19 -23.74
#